data_de12cd1cfaabb7f13e3c2daf54a8ebbb
#
_entry.id   de12cd1cfaabb7f13e3c2daf54a8ebbb
#
_cell.length_a   1.000
_cell.length_b   1.000
_cell.length_c   1.000
_cell.angle_alpha   90.00
_cell.angle_beta   90.00
_cell.angle_gamma   90.00
#
_symmetry.space_group_name_H-M   'P 1'
#
loop_
_entity.id
_entity.type
_entity.pdbx_description
1 polymer ?
#
loop_
_entity_poly.entity_id
_entity_poly.type
_entity_poly.pdbx_seq_one_letter_code
_entity_poly.pdbx_strand_id
1 'polypeptide(L)'
;MPNSIPALPAQTVGLHPAQHPRAVLFDAYGTLFDVFSVAQLAETLFPGHGQALSVLWRDKQIEYTRLVTTCNLGAHYQPFSALTRAALVFAIKKLVINEASTRAKGQIDINFEAKHGRQVQRLLDQYQQLNAFPENLAVLQELKTRGIPTGILSNGDQAMLDAAVHAAGFSGLLDHIISVDPIRKFKTHPDAYALGEQATGLAAHDIVFVSSNAWDALGATWYGYQTLWVNRYHLPFEELGTQPTRTGHDLRAVLDFFP
;
A
#
# COMPACT_ATOMS: atom_id res chain seq x y z
N MET A 1 -29.26 -30.65 20.40
CA MET A 1 -27.94 -31.18 19.97
C MET A 1 -27.17 -30.02 19.35
N PRO A 2 -26.09 -29.55 19.94
CA PRO A 2 -25.30 -28.49 19.30
C PRO A 2 -24.47 -29.09 18.15
N ASN A 3 -24.63 -28.51 16.95
CA ASN A 3 -23.82 -28.83 15.79
C ASN A 3 -22.36 -28.40 16.06
N SER A 4 -21.48 -29.37 16.25
CA SER A 4 -20.03 -29.12 16.27
C SER A 4 -19.57 -28.81 14.82
N ILE A 5 -19.09 -27.61 14.59
CA ILE A 5 -18.38 -27.22 13.37
C ILE A 5 -17.08 -28.05 13.35
N PRO A 6 -16.82 -28.83 12.30
CA PRO A 6 -15.54 -29.57 12.20
C PRO A 6 -14.38 -28.56 12.11
N ALA A 7 -13.37 -28.75 12.95
CA ALA A 7 -12.13 -27.99 12.86
C ALA A 7 -11.46 -28.27 11.50
N LEU A 8 -11.12 -27.21 10.77
CA LEU A 8 -10.28 -27.33 9.57
C LEU A 8 -8.94 -27.97 9.96
N PRO A 9 -8.42 -28.91 9.18
CA PRO A 9 -7.11 -29.49 9.45
C PRO A 9 -6.05 -28.39 9.40
N ALA A 10 -5.23 -28.31 10.44
CA ALA A 10 -4.04 -27.48 10.44
C ALA A 10 -3.16 -27.94 9.28
N GLN A 11 -3.02 -27.09 8.27
CA GLN A 11 -2.01 -27.30 7.23
C GLN A 11 -0.66 -27.15 7.92
N THR A 12 0.03 -28.27 8.11
CA THR A 12 1.46 -28.27 8.47
C THR A 12 2.20 -27.64 7.31
N VAL A 13 2.57 -26.36 7.48
CA VAL A 13 3.56 -25.72 6.61
C VAL A 13 4.84 -26.53 6.80
N GLY A 14 5.17 -27.39 5.84
CA GLY A 14 6.43 -28.08 5.83
C GLY A 14 7.55 -27.05 5.88
N LEU A 15 8.43 -27.16 6.88
CA LEU A 15 9.68 -26.43 6.93
C LEU A 15 10.54 -26.87 5.74
N HIS A 16 10.39 -26.19 4.60
CA HIS A 16 11.38 -26.29 3.54
C HIS A 16 12.71 -25.73 4.07
N PRO A 17 13.88 -26.39 3.76
CA PRO A 17 15.16 -25.82 4.12
C PRO A 17 15.21 -24.39 3.60
N ALA A 18 15.80 -23.48 4.37
CA ALA A 18 15.87 -22.05 4.06
C ALA A 18 16.47 -21.87 2.65
N GLN A 19 15.62 -21.83 1.65
CA GLN A 19 16.02 -21.48 0.30
C GLN A 19 16.22 -19.97 0.26
N HIS A 20 17.37 -19.54 -0.24
CA HIS A 20 17.61 -18.12 -0.46
C HIS A 20 16.57 -17.59 -1.46
N PRO A 21 15.91 -16.48 -1.19
CA PRO A 21 14.97 -15.91 -2.13
C PRO A 21 15.69 -15.51 -3.42
N ARG A 22 14.93 -15.47 -4.51
CA ARG A 22 15.46 -15.26 -5.86
C ARG A 22 15.01 -13.96 -6.49
N ALA A 23 14.00 -13.29 -5.89
CA ALA A 23 13.46 -12.01 -6.34
C ALA A 23 12.93 -11.20 -5.17
N VAL A 24 12.71 -9.91 -5.40
CA VAL A 24 12.08 -8.98 -4.44
C VAL A 24 10.89 -8.31 -5.09
N LEU A 25 9.74 -8.32 -4.41
CA LEU A 25 8.59 -7.51 -4.76
C LEU A 25 8.32 -6.50 -3.64
N PHE A 26 8.15 -5.25 -4.03
CA PHE A 26 7.89 -4.14 -3.13
C PHE A 26 6.43 -3.71 -3.21
N ASP A 27 5.81 -3.46 -2.06
CA ASP A 27 4.66 -2.55 -2.04
C ASP A 27 5.13 -1.14 -2.45
N ALA A 28 4.22 -0.35 -3.02
CA ALA A 28 4.55 0.99 -3.51
C ALA A 28 4.31 2.09 -2.46
N TYR A 29 3.03 2.30 -2.12
CA TYR A 29 2.55 3.44 -1.33
C TYR A 29 2.77 3.25 0.17
N GLY A 30 3.67 4.03 0.75
CA GLY A 30 4.16 3.93 2.13
C GLY A 30 5.46 3.14 2.25
N THR A 31 5.85 2.38 1.22
CA THR A 31 7.05 1.54 1.18
C THR A 31 8.15 2.14 0.32
N LEU A 32 7.90 2.31 -0.97
CA LEU A 32 8.81 3.01 -1.89
C LEU A 32 8.52 4.53 -1.92
N PHE A 33 7.26 4.93 -1.83
CA PHE A 33 6.82 6.32 -1.93
C PHE A 33 6.18 6.77 -0.61
N ASP A 34 6.64 7.91 -0.08
CA ASP A 34 6.14 8.48 1.17
C ASP A 34 4.77 9.13 0.98
N VAL A 35 3.72 8.41 1.40
CA VAL A 35 2.33 8.87 1.30
C VAL A 35 2.03 10.07 2.20
N PHE A 36 2.87 10.36 3.19
CA PHE A 36 2.72 11.51 4.08
C PHE A 36 3.44 12.76 3.59
N SER A 37 4.23 12.66 2.50
CA SER A 37 4.88 13.83 1.88
C SER A 37 3.88 14.88 1.37
N VAL A 38 2.60 14.53 1.23
CA VAL A 38 1.50 15.46 0.89
C VAL A 38 1.08 16.37 2.07
N ALA A 39 1.48 16.04 3.31
CA ALA A 39 0.99 16.75 4.50
C ALA A 39 1.34 18.24 4.50
N GLN A 40 2.50 18.63 3.97
CA GLN A 40 2.89 20.04 3.89
C GLN A 40 2.03 20.83 2.91
N LEU A 41 1.70 20.23 1.75
CA LEU A 41 0.76 20.87 0.81
C LEU A 41 -0.65 20.92 1.41
N ALA A 42 -1.08 19.87 2.09
CA ALA A 42 -2.36 19.82 2.78
C ALA A 42 -2.47 20.91 3.85
N GLU A 43 -1.39 21.16 4.63
CA GLU A 43 -1.34 22.24 5.60
C GLU A 43 -1.45 23.63 4.96
N THR A 44 -0.78 23.81 3.81
CA THR A 44 -0.87 25.08 3.04
C THR A 44 -2.30 25.33 2.51
N LEU A 45 -2.99 24.27 2.09
CA LEU A 45 -4.33 24.37 1.49
C LEU A 45 -5.45 24.39 2.54
N PHE A 46 -5.21 23.76 3.69
CA PHE A 46 -6.16 23.62 4.80
C PHE A 46 -5.41 23.85 6.12
N PRO A 47 -5.11 25.11 6.49
CA PRO A 47 -4.31 25.44 7.66
C PRO A 47 -4.85 24.81 8.96
N GLY A 48 -3.97 24.21 9.75
CA GLY A 48 -4.29 23.48 10.98
C GLY A 48 -4.79 22.05 10.78
N HIS A 49 -4.91 21.56 9.53
CA HIS A 49 -5.46 20.24 9.24
C HIS A 49 -4.49 19.32 8.49
N GLY A 50 -3.33 19.78 8.05
CA GLY A 50 -2.47 19.06 7.12
C GLY A 50 -2.12 17.65 7.54
N GLN A 51 -1.62 17.46 8.76
CA GLN A 51 -1.27 16.14 9.29
C GLN A 51 -2.51 15.26 9.48
N ALA A 52 -3.55 15.77 10.13
CA ALA A 52 -4.77 15.00 10.38
C ALA A 52 -5.47 14.59 9.08
N LEU A 53 -5.44 15.48 8.06
CA LEU A 53 -6.01 15.21 6.75
C LEU A 53 -5.23 14.10 6.04
N SER A 54 -3.90 14.14 6.03
CA SER A 54 -3.09 13.14 5.34
C SER A 54 -3.25 11.74 5.99
N VAL A 55 -3.31 11.66 7.31
CA VAL A 55 -3.55 10.41 8.03
C VAL A 55 -4.94 9.86 7.71
N LEU A 56 -6.00 10.67 7.88
CA LEU A 56 -7.37 10.22 7.61
C LEU A 56 -7.58 9.87 6.13
N TRP A 57 -6.94 10.61 5.22
CA TRP A 57 -6.95 10.29 3.80
C TRP A 57 -6.40 8.89 3.54
N ARG A 58 -5.23 8.57 4.11
CA ARG A 58 -4.60 7.25 3.98
C ARG A 58 -5.47 6.15 4.58
N ASP A 59 -5.98 6.34 5.80
CA ASP A 59 -6.84 5.36 6.47
C ASP A 59 -8.09 5.03 5.64
N LYS A 60 -8.76 6.06 5.13
CA LYS A 60 -9.95 5.89 4.29
C LYS A 60 -9.64 5.25 2.94
N GLN A 61 -8.50 5.54 2.35
CA GLN A 61 -8.05 4.90 1.13
C GLN A 61 -7.92 3.37 1.33
N ILE A 62 -7.27 2.93 2.41
CA ILE A 62 -7.12 1.51 2.76
C ILE A 62 -8.49 0.88 3.11
N GLU A 63 -9.31 1.57 3.90
CA GLU A 63 -10.65 1.09 4.22
C GLU A 63 -11.50 0.87 2.96
N TYR A 64 -11.46 1.81 2.01
CA TYR A 64 -12.25 1.72 0.77
C TYR A 64 -11.77 0.57 -0.13
N THR A 65 -10.46 0.31 -0.23
CA THR A 65 -9.96 -0.85 -0.97
C THR A 65 -10.52 -2.17 -0.41
N ARG A 66 -10.59 -2.29 0.93
CA ARG A 66 -11.16 -3.47 1.59
C ARG A 66 -12.66 -3.59 1.33
N LEU A 67 -13.40 -2.49 1.47
CA LEU A 67 -14.85 -2.49 1.23
C LEU A 67 -15.21 -2.93 -0.18
N VAL A 68 -14.59 -2.34 -1.22
CA VAL A 68 -14.92 -2.66 -2.61
C VAL A 68 -14.43 -4.04 -3.04
N THR A 69 -13.45 -4.63 -2.33
CA THR A 69 -12.99 -5.99 -2.59
C THR A 69 -13.91 -7.03 -1.96
N THR A 70 -14.36 -6.79 -0.71
CA THR A 70 -15.09 -7.81 0.07
C THR A 70 -16.60 -7.71 -0.07
N CYS A 71 -17.16 -6.48 -0.16
CA CYS A 71 -18.59 -6.31 -0.21
C CYS A 71 -19.17 -6.73 -1.56
N ASN A 72 -20.25 -7.52 -1.52
CA ASN A 72 -20.98 -7.98 -2.71
C ASN A 72 -20.05 -8.57 -3.80
N LEU A 73 -19.08 -9.40 -3.38
CA LEU A 73 -18.14 -10.10 -4.28
C LEU A 73 -17.39 -9.15 -5.23
N GLY A 74 -17.09 -7.92 -4.80
CA GLY A 74 -16.37 -6.95 -5.62
C GLY A 74 -17.20 -6.24 -6.68
N ALA A 75 -18.55 -6.33 -6.63
CA ALA A 75 -19.42 -5.70 -7.63
C ALA A 75 -19.30 -4.17 -7.70
N HIS A 76 -18.80 -3.54 -6.62
CA HIS A 76 -18.63 -2.09 -6.53
C HIS A 76 -17.17 -1.66 -6.71
N TYR A 77 -16.36 -2.49 -7.36
CA TYR A 77 -14.97 -2.17 -7.63
C TYR A 77 -14.82 -0.80 -8.33
N GLN A 78 -13.86 -0.05 -7.88
CA GLN A 78 -13.39 1.20 -8.49
C GLN A 78 -11.86 1.20 -8.50
N PRO A 79 -11.22 1.79 -9.52
CA PRO A 79 -9.76 1.92 -9.57
C PRO A 79 -9.20 2.66 -8.33
N PHE A 80 -7.96 2.39 -7.99
CA PHE A 80 -7.33 2.99 -6.81
C PHE A 80 -7.29 4.52 -6.86
N SER A 81 -7.11 5.11 -8.04
CA SER A 81 -7.17 6.55 -8.26
C SER A 81 -8.53 7.13 -7.85
N ALA A 82 -9.64 6.46 -8.20
CA ALA A 82 -10.98 6.90 -7.83
C ALA A 82 -11.19 6.78 -6.30
N LEU A 83 -10.73 5.69 -5.68
CA LEU A 83 -10.79 5.52 -4.22
C LEU A 83 -9.89 6.54 -3.50
N THR A 84 -8.73 6.85 -4.05
CA THR A 84 -7.82 7.90 -3.55
C THR A 84 -8.53 9.26 -3.52
N ARG A 85 -9.22 9.63 -4.60
CA ARG A 85 -10.03 10.86 -4.65
C ARG A 85 -11.19 10.82 -3.66
N ALA A 86 -11.94 9.74 -3.60
CA ALA A 86 -13.09 9.59 -2.71
C ALA A 86 -12.67 9.69 -1.23
N ALA A 87 -11.56 9.06 -0.86
CA ALA A 87 -10.98 9.12 0.49
C ALA A 87 -10.55 10.55 0.86
N LEU A 88 -9.90 11.29 -0.06
CA LEU A 88 -9.54 12.69 0.14
C LEU A 88 -10.77 13.57 0.36
N VAL A 89 -11.79 13.43 -0.48
CA VAL A 89 -13.05 14.16 -0.35
C VAL A 89 -13.70 13.88 1.02
N PHE A 90 -13.71 12.62 1.45
CA PHE A 90 -14.22 12.26 2.77
C PHE A 90 -13.43 12.95 3.89
N ALA A 91 -12.09 12.91 3.81
CA ALA A 91 -11.23 13.50 4.84
C ALA A 91 -11.43 15.02 4.96
N ILE A 92 -11.50 15.73 3.83
CA ILE A 92 -11.77 17.17 3.81
C ILE A 92 -13.17 17.47 4.41
N LYS A 93 -14.19 16.73 4.00
CA LYS A 93 -15.55 16.90 4.54
C LYS A 93 -15.59 16.69 6.04
N LYS A 94 -14.91 15.67 6.56
CA LYS A 94 -14.91 15.33 7.97
C LYS A 94 -14.14 16.35 8.82
N LEU A 95 -12.95 16.75 8.41
CA LEU A 95 -12.06 17.58 9.23
C LEU A 95 -12.28 19.07 9.02
N VAL A 96 -12.50 19.52 7.78
CA VAL A 96 -12.54 20.93 7.45
C VAL A 96 -13.97 21.46 7.49
N ILE A 97 -14.92 20.72 6.92
CA ILE A 97 -16.30 21.23 6.76
C ILE A 97 -17.13 20.96 8.01
N ASN A 98 -17.04 19.78 8.63
CA ASN A 98 -17.80 19.48 9.84
C ASN A 98 -17.40 20.36 11.02
N GLU A 99 -16.11 20.70 11.17
CA GLU A 99 -15.70 21.65 12.21
C GLU A 99 -16.29 23.06 11.98
N ALA A 100 -16.38 23.49 10.73
CA ALA A 100 -17.05 24.72 10.38
C ALA A 100 -18.59 24.63 10.52
N SER A 101 -19.20 23.46 10.26
CA SER A 101 -20.64 23.22 10.29
C SER A 101 -21.18 22.94 11.69
N THR A 102 -20.35 22.50 12.64
CA THR A 102 -20.73 22.41 14.07
C THR A 102 -21.04 23.80 14.62
N ARG A 103 -20.54 24.85 13.94
CA ARG A 103 -20.90 26.26 14.19
C ARG A 103 -22.11 26.74 13.39
N ALA A 104 -22.53 26.03 12.32
CA ALA A 104 -23.67 26.40 11.46
C ALA A 104 -24.49 25.14 11.14
N LYS A 105 -25.62 24.99 11.83
CA LYS A 105 -26.61 23.89 11.71
C LYS A 105 -26.63 23.17 10.34
N GLY A 106 -26.04 21.96 10.26
CA GLY A 106 -26.53 20.78 9.56
C GLY A 106 -26.86 20.84 8.06
N GLN A 107 -26.31 21.74 7.24
CA GLN A 107 -26.52 21.70 5.78
C GLN A 107 -25.40 20.90 5.11
N ILE A 108 -25.78 19.85 4.33
CA ILE A 108 -24.88 19.19 3.38
C ILE A 108 -24.39 20.25 2.39
N ASP A 109 -23.07 20.45 2.29
CA ASP A 109 -22.50 21.42 1.34
C ASP A 109 -22.64 20.90 -0.10
N ILE A 110 -23.76 21.26 -0.74
CA ILE A 110 -24.06 20.92 -2.15
C ILE A 110 -23.08 21.57 -3.13
N ASN A 111 -22.24 22.50 -2.68
CA ASN A 111 -21.25 23.22 -3.49
C ASN A 111 -19.79 22.79 -3.20
N PHE A 112 -19.56 21.59 -2.63
CA PHE A 112 -18.22 21.09 -2.27
C PHE A 112 -17.22 21.25 -3.41
N GLU A 113 -17.57 20.77 -4.61
CA GLU A 113 -16.67 20.77 -5.76
C GLU A 113 -16.34 22.19 -6.23
N ALA A 114 -17.30 23.10 -6.20
CA ALA A 114 -17.06 24.51 -6.55
C ALA A 114 -16.11 25.20 -5.55
N LYS A 115 -16.18 24.84 -4.27
CA LYS A 115 -15.36 25.45 -3.21
C LYS A 115 -13.98 24.81 -3.08
N HIS A 116 -13.90 23.50 -3.17
CA HIS A 116 -12.70 22.72 -2.82
C HIS A 116 -12.11 21.91 -3.98
N GLY A 117 -12.74 21.86 -5.15
CA GLY A 117 -12.29 21.05 -6.28
C GLY A 117 -10.85 21.35 -6.71
N ARG A 118 -10.44 22.62 -6.69
CA ARG A 118 -9.03 22.99 -7.00
C ARG A 118 -8.04 22.48 -5.95
N GLN A 119 -8.37 22.55 -4.66
CA GLN A 119 -7.51 22.02 -3.59
C GLN A 119 -7.42 20.49 -3.68
N VAL A 120 -8.55 19.81 -3.92
CA VAL A 120 -8.61 18.37 -4.16
C VAL A 120 -7.68 17.99 -5.32
N GLN A 121 -7.80 18.68 -6.46
CA GLN A 121 -6.97 18.36 -7.64
C GLN A 121 -5.49 18.57 -7.35
N ARG A 122 -5.09 19.66 -6.70
CA ARG A 122 -3.68 19.91 -6.34
C ARG A 122 -3.10 18.82 -5.44
N LEU A 123 -3.87 18.29 -4.48
CA LEU A 123 -3.43 17.20 -3.62
C LEU A 123 -3.33 15.88 -4.39
N LEU A 124 -4.26 15.61 -5.32
CA LEU A 124 -4.19 14.44 -6.19
C LEU A 124 -3.00 14.50 -7.15
N ASP A 125 -2.69 15.68 -7.71
CA ASP A 125 -1.51 15.89 -8.56
C ASP A 125 -0.21 15.64 -7.77
N GLN A 126 -0.13 16.14 -6.52
CA GLN A 126 0.99 15.87 -5.63
C GLN A 126 1.10 14.38 -5.28
N TYR A 127 -0.03 13.68 -5.15
CA TYR A 127 -0.05 12.23 -4.85
C TYR A 127 0.50 11.39 -6.02
N GLN A 128 0.49 11.88 -7.25
CA GLN A 128 1.13 11.24 -8.40
C GLN A 128 2.65 11.42 -8.40
N GLN A 129 3.19 12.33 -7.60
CA GLN A 129 4.61 12.70 -7.55
C GLN A 129 5.13 12.65 -6.10
N LEU A 130 4.77 11.58 -5.38
CA LEU A 130 5.23 11.37 -4.01
C LEU A 130 6.75 11.26 -3.94
N ASN A 131 7.34 11.79 -2.88
CA ASN A 131 8.76 11.61 -2.63
C ASN A 131 9.07 10.12 -2.38
N ALA A 132 10.16 9.63 -2.95
CA ALA A 132 10.73 8.37 -2.52
C ALA A 132 11.45 8.56 -1.17
N PHE A 133 11.52 7.48 -0.36
CA PHE A 133 12.38 7.52 0.81
C PHE A 133 13.85 7.57 0.39
N PRO A 134 14.72 8.29 1.13
CA PRO A 134 16.07 8.64 0.68
C PRO A 134 16.96 7.45 0.31
N GLU A 135 16.85 6.33 1.02
CA GLU A 135 17.67 5.15 0.80
C GLU A 135 17.23 4.28 -0.38
N ASN A 136 15.99 4.45 -0.85
CA ASN A 136 15.36 3.51 -1.79
C ASN A 136 16.10 3.40 -3.12
N LEU A 137 16.54 4.54 -3.67
CA LEU A 137 17.28 4.56 -4.95
C LEU A 137 18.56 3.72 -4.85
N ALA A 138 19.34 3.91 -3.79
CA ALA A 138 20.60 3.18 -3.58
C ALA A 138 20.36 1.68 -3.38
N VAL A 139 19.30 1.30 -2.66
CA VAL A 139 18.95 -0.11 -2.44
C VAL A 139 18.53 -0.79 -3.75
N LEU A 140 17.70 -0.12 -4.56
CA LEU A 140 17.28 -0.67 -5.87
C LEU A 140 18.47 -0.82 -6.82
N GLN A 141 19.41 0.14 -6.83
CA GLN A 141 20.63 0.06 -7.62
C GLN A 141 21.54 -1.10 -7.16
N GLU A 142 21.66 -1.31 -5.85
CA GLU A 142 22.43 -2.41 -5.29
C GLU A 142 21.82 -3.77 -5.66
N LEU A 143 20.51 -3.95 -5.51
CA LEU A 143 19.82 -5.18 -5.92
C LEU A 143 20.03 -5.46 -7.42
N LYS A 144 19.93 -4.44 -8.25
CA LYS A 144 20.20 -4.57 -9.68
C LYS A 144 21.64 -4.96 -9.98
N THR A 145 22.60 -4.36 -9.27
CA THR A 145 24.03 -4.69 -9.42
C THR A 145 24.32 -6.15 -9.04
N ARG A 146 23.61 -6.67 -8.03
CA ARG A 146 23.68 -8.09 -7.62
C ARG A 146 22.92 -9.04 -8.56
N GLY A 147 22.22 -8.51 -9.58
CA GLY A 147 21.42 -9.29 -10.50
C GLY A 147 20.16 -9.89 -9.87
N ILE A 148 19.65 -9.29 -8.79
CA ILE A 148 18.43 -9.72 -8.12
C ILE A 148 17.22 -9.11 -8.85
N PRO A 149 16.32 -9.91 -9.43
CA PRO A 149 15.10 -9.41 -10.06
C PRO A 149 14.22 -8.66 -9.05
N THR A 150 13.72 -7.49 -9.45
CA THR A 150 12.93 -6.64 -8.58
C THR A 150 11.63 -6.22 -9.25
N GLY A 151 10.58 -5.97 -8.44
CA GLY A 151 9.34 -5.43 -8.97
C GLY A 151 8.49 -4.73 -7.91
N ILE A 152 7.47 -4.04 -8.39
CA ILE A 152 6.37 -3.51 -7.56
C ILE A 152 5.18 -4.47 -7.70
N LEU A 153 4.51 -4.74 -6.58
CA LEU A 153 3.17 -5.33 -6.54
C LEU A 153 2.28 -4.43 -5.68
N SER A 154 1.32 -3.73 -6.28
CA SER A 154 0.62 -2.62 -5.64
C SER A 154 -0.87 -2.57 -5.94
N ASN A 155 -1.61 -1.95 -5.01
CA ASN A 155 -3.01 -1.56 -5.20
C ASN A 155 -3.18 -0.41 -6.21
N GLY A 156 -2.14 0.32 -6.54
CA GLY A 156 -2.18 1.45 -7.48
C GLY A 156 -2.54 1.04 -8.91
N ASP A 157 -3.26 1.90 -9.62
CA ASP A 157 -3.51 1.73 -11.06
C ASP A 157 -2.18 1.81 -11.82
N GLN A 158 -2.08 1.15 -12.97
CA GLN A 158 -0.84 1.13 -13.75
C GLN A 158 -0.31 2.54 -14.03
N ALA A 159 -1.17 3.47 -14.46
CA ALA A 159 -0.77 4.84 -14.76
C ALA A 159 -0.22 5.59 -13.53
N MET A 160 -0.79 5.35 -12.33
CA MET A 160 -0.28 5.92 -11.08
C MET A 160 1.11 5.37 -10.74
N LEU A 161 1.33 4.06 -10.93
CA LEU A 161 2.61 3.41 -10.65
C LEU A 161 3.70 3.89 -11.61
N ASP A 162 3.39 3.96 -12.90
CA ASP A 162 4.32 4.44 -13.92
C ASP A 162 4.75 5.89 -13.66
N ALA A 163 3.80 6.76 -13.28
CA ALA A 163 4.08 8.15 -12.92
C ALA A 163 4.98 8.24 -11.68
N ALA A 164 4.68 7.48 -10.63
CA ALA A 164 5.45 7.48 -9.39
C ALA A 164 6.88 6.94 -9.59
N VAL A 165 7.03 5.85 -10.34
CA VAL A 165 8.33 5.25 -10.70
C VAL A 165 9.18 6.24 -11.50
N HIS A 166 8.56 6.93 -12.46
CA HIS A 166 9.24 7.94 -13.27
C HIS A 166 9.69 9.14 -12.41
N ALA A 167 8.77 9.69 -11.60
CA ALA A 167 9.04 10.85 -10.75
C ALA A 167 10.14 10.57 -9.70
N ALA A 168 10.21 9.34 -9.17
CA ALA A 168 11.23 8.92 -8.21
C ALA A 168 12.58 8.57 -8.83
N GLY A 169 12.71 8.57 -10.17
CA GLY A 169 13.93 8.17 -10.86
C GLY A 169 14.23 6.66 -10.81
N PHE A 170 13.20 5.82 -10.62
CA PHE A 170 13.35 4.36 -10.53
C PHE A 170 13.21 3.68 -11.89
N SER A 171 13.03 4.45 -12.97
CA SER A 171 12.94 3.93 -14.33
C SER A 171 14.15 3.06 -14.68
N GLY A 172 13.87 1.84 -15.15
CA GLY A 172 14.90 0.86 -15.50
C GLY A 172 15.58 0.16 -14.31
N LEU A 173 15.17 0.42 -13.07
CA LEU A 173 15.63 -0.31 -11.87
C LEU A 173 14.69 -1.46 -11.47
N LEU A 174 13.47 -1.47 -11.96
CA LEU A 174 12.45 -2.47 -11.67
C LEU A 174 12.18 -3.29 -12.92
N ASP A 175 12.19 -4.61 -12.78
CA ASP A 175 11.90 -5.56 -13.87
C ASP A 175 10.38 -5.74 -14.06
N HIS A 176 9.59 -5.55 -12.98
CA HIS A 176 8.15 -5.70 -12.98
C HIS A 176 7.47 -4.52 -12.30
N ILE A 177 6.38 -4.02 -12.89
CA ILE A 177 5.47 -3.04 -12.26
C ILE A 177 4.07 -3.65 -12.34
N ILE A 178 3.60 -4.23 -11.23
CA ILE A 178 2.41 -5.06 -11.18
C ILE A 178 1.31 -4.31 -10.43
N SER A 179 0.26 -3.93 -11.18
CA SER A 179 -0.99 -3.40 -10.63
C SER A 179 -2.00 -4.53 -10.40
N VAL A 180 -2.74 -4.46 -9.30
CA VAL A 180 -3.87 -5.38 -9.05
C VAL A 180 -5.15 -4.96 -9.77
N ASP A 181 -5.16 -3.79 -10.43
CA ASP A 181 -6.35 -3.23 -11.10
C ASP A 181 -7.00 -4.21 -12.09
N PRO A 182 -6.26 -4.93 -12.96
CA PRO A 182 -6.85 -5.85 -13.92
C PRO A 182 -7.68 -6.98 -13.30
N ILE A 183 -7.32 -7.44 -12.10
CA ILE A 183 -8.07 -8.51 -11.42
C ILE A 183 -9.21 -7.98 -10.53
N ARG A 184 -9.32 -6.65 -10.37
CA ARG A 184 -10.36 -5.96 -9.60
C ARG A 184 -10.48 -6.44 -8.16
N LYS A 185 -9.36 -6.79 -7.54
CA LYS A 185 -9.23 -7.25 -6.15
C LYS A 185 -7.99 -6.64 -5.54
N PHE A 186 -8.19 -5.86 -4.49
CA PHE A 186 -7.08 -5.24 -3.77
C PHE A 186 -6.43 -6.21 -2.77
N LYS A 187 -5.19 -5.94 -2.40
CA LYS A 187 -4.57 -6.55 -1.22
C LYS A 187 -5.49 -6.30 0.00
N THR A 188 -5.76 -7.23 0.86
CA THR A 188 -5.08 -8.53 1.07
C THR A 188 -5.78 -9.75 0.42
N HIS A 189 -6.50 -9.57 -0.67
CA HIS A 189 -7.07 -10.72 -1.36
C HIS A 189 -5.92 -11.61 -1.91
N PRO A 190 -5.96 -12.95 -1.76
CA PRO A 190 -4.87 -13.83 -2.19
C PRO A 190 -4.56 -13.72 -3.69
N ASP A 191 -5.56 -13.50 -4.54
CA ASP A 191 -5.35 -13.33 -5.99
C ASP A 191 -4.46 -12.12 -6.30
N ALA A 192 -4.46 -11.09 -5.44
CA ALA A 192 -3.57 -9.93 -5.61
C ALA A 192 -2.10 -10.33 -5.41
N TYR A 193 -1.81 -11.19 -4.45
CA TYR A 193 -0.44 -11.70 -4.23
C TYR A 193 -0.02 -12.71 -5.30
N ALA A 194 -0.96 -13.52 -5.83
CA ALA A 194 -0.70 -14.47 -6.91
C ALA A 194 -0.13 -13.81 -8.19
N LEU A 195 -0.42 -12.53 -8.41
CA LEU A 195 0.16 -11.78 -9.55
C LEU A 195 1.69 -11.70 -9.49
N GLY A 196 2.27 -11.70 -8.29
CA GLY A 196 3.72 -11.70 -8.13
C GLY A 196 4.36 -13.01 -8.63
N GLU A 197 3.77 -14.16 -8.30
CA GLU A 197 4.21 -15.46 -8.83
C GLU A 197 4.06 -15.53 -10.35
N GLN A 198 2.93 -15.05 -10.87
CA GLN A 198 2.66 -15.02 -12.31
C GLN A 198 3.67 -14.16 -13.08
N ALA A 199 4.01 -12.98 -12.55
CA ALA A 199 4.93 -12.06 -13.20
C ALA A 199 6.39 -12.52 -13.15
N THR A 200 6.82 -13.13 -12.05
CA THR A 200 8.20 -13.55 -11.84
C THR A 200 8.47 -14.98 -12.31
N GLY A 201 7.43 -15.82 -12.45
CA GLY A 201 7.56 -17.25 -12.69
C GLY A 201 8.17 -18.03 -11.51
N LEU A 202 8.19 -17.43 -10.31
CA LEU A 202 8.73 -18.00 -9.08
C LEU A 202 7.60 -18.37 -8.12
N ALA A 203 7.82 -19.36 -7.27
CA ALA A 203 6.90 -19.66 -6.19
C ALA A 203 7.02 -18.61 -5.08
N ALA A 204 5.93 -18.36 -4.33
CA ALA A 204 5.88 -17.31 -3.31
C ALA A 204 7.06 -17.39 -2.31
N HIS A 205 7.42 -18.58 -1.85
CA HIS A 205 8.53 -18.79 -0.89
C HIS A 205 9.93 -18.45 -1.44
N ASP A 206 10.07 -18.33 -2.77
CA ASP A 206 11.30 -17.88 -3.45
C ASP A 206 11.37 -16.36 -3.61
N ILE A 207 10.37 -15.62 -3.16
CA ILE A 207 10.25 -14.18 -3.32
C ILE A 207 10.23 -13.52 -1.94
N VAL A 208 10.99 -12.44 -1.77
CA VAL A 208 10.84 -11.53 -0.63
C VAL A 208 9.78 -10.48 -0.99
N PHE A 209 8.71 -10.42 -0.23
CA PHE A 209 7.76 -9.33 -0.31
C PHE A 209 8.05 -8.27 0.77
N VAL A 210 8.20 -7.03 0.36
CA VAL A 210 8.62 -5.91 1.23
C VAL A 210 7.49 -4.91 1.35
N SER A 211 7.06 -4.64 2.59
CA SER A 211 6.06 -3.60 2.84
C SER A 211 6.33 -2.88 4.16
N SER A 212 6.11 -1.56 4.17
CA SER A 212 6.04 -0.76 5.41
C SER A 212 4.65 -0.80 6.04
N ASN A 213 3.63 -1.25 5.31
CA ASN A 213 2.30 -1.45 5.82
C ASN A 213 2.22 -2.82 6.52
N ALA A 214 2.07 -2.84 7.87
CA ALA A 214 2.05 -4.08 8.65
C ALA A 214 0.98 -5.06 8.16
N TRP A 215 -0.24 -4.57 7.86
CA TRP A 215 -1.34 -5.37 7.33
C TRP A 215 -1.02 -6.04 5.98
N ASP A 216 -0.19 -5.39 5.13
CA ASP A 216 0.21 -5.93 3.83
C ASP A 216 1.33 -6.97 3.99
N ALA A 217 2.31 -6.69 4.85
CA ALA A 217 3.35 -7.67 5.22
C ALA A 217 2.72 -8.93 5.83
N LEU A 218 1.71 -8.78 6.71
CA LEU A 218 0.99 -9.90 7.29
C LEU A 218 0.22 -10.70 6.23
N GLY A 219 -0.52 -10.03 5.34
CA GLY A 219 -1.26 -10.68 4.25
C GLY A 219 -0.35 -11.44 3.30
N ALA A 220 0.81 -10.87 2.96
CA ALA A 220 1.83 -11.51 2.15
C ALA A 220 2.45 -12.73 2.85
N THR A 221 2.67 -12.67 4.19
CA THR A 221 3.12 -13.81 4.99
C THR A 221 2.11 -14.96 4.95
N TRP A 222 0.83 -14.64 5.14
CA TRP A 222 -0.24 -15.65 5.05
C TRP A 222 -0.38 -16.26 3.65
N TYR A 223 -0.06 -15.50 2.61
CA TYR A 223 -0.05 -16.00 1.24
C TYR A 223 1.12 -16.99 0.98
N GLY A 224 2.25 -16.82 1.67
CA GLY A 224 3.42 -17.71 1.57
C GLY A 224 4.71 -17.05 1.09
N TYR A 225 4.75 -15.73 0.94
CA TYR A 225 6.00 -15.00 0.69
C TYR A 225 6.93 -15.02 1.91
N GLN A 226 8.24 -14.95 1.68
CA GLN A 226 9.16 -14.44 2.67
C GLN A 226 8.90 -12.94 2.80
N THR A 227 8.79 -12.40 4.01
CA THR A 227 8.37 -11.00 4.18
C THR A 227 9.36 -10.17 4.96
N LEU A 228 9.58 -8.94 4.50
CA LEU A 228 10.23 -7.89 5.25
C LEU A 228 9.21 -6.82 5.60
N TRP A 229 8.97 -6.61 6.89
CA TRP A 229 8.25 -5.44 7.36
C TRP A 229 9.23 -4.28 7.61
N VAL A 230 9.10 -3.20 6.85
CA VAL A 230 9.92 -2.00 7.01
C VAL A 230 9.23 -1.04 7.98
N ASN A 231 9.58 -1.16 9.26
CA ASN A 231 8.97 -0.40 10.35
C ASN A 231 9.69 0.94 10.59
N ARG A 232 9.44 1.91 9.72
CA ARG A 232 10.07 3.26 9.78
C ARG A 232 9.64 4.07 11.00
N TYR A 233 8.44 3.80 11.52
CA TYR A 233 7.80 4.62 12.54
C TYR A 233 7.76 3.96 13.92
N HIS A 234 8.46 2.82 14.10
CA HIS A 234 8.51 2.07 15.36
C HIS A 234 7.12 1.69 15.90
N LEU A 235 6.22 1.33 15.00
CA LEU A 235 4.86 0.90 15.34
C LEU A 235 4.84 -0.55 15.82
N PRO A 236 3.84 -0.98 16.60
CA PRO A 236 3.59 -2.39 16.84
C PRO A 236 3.21 -3.09 15.53
N PHE A 237 3.58 -4.38 15.42
CA PHE A 237 3.06 -5.22 14.34
C PHE A 237 1.62 -5.64 14.63
N GLU A 238 0.95 -6.22 13.63
CA GLU A 238 -0.44 -6.71 13.77
C GLU A 238 -0.53 -7.85 14.79
N GLU A 239 -1.43 -7.75 15.77
CA GLU A 239 -1.64 -8.73 16.86
C GLU A 239 -2.55 -9.89 16.42
N LEU A 240 -2.25 -10.50 15.25
CA LEU A 240 -3.02 -11.61 14.67
C LEU A 240 -2.26 -12.94 14.65
N GLY A 241 -1.28 -13.10 15.54
CA GLY A 241 -0.62 -14.38 15.83
C GLY A 241 0.42 -14.82 14.78
N THR A 242 0.72 -13.99 13.77
CA THR A 242 1.75 -14.27 12.75
C THR A 242 2.73 -13.12 12.72
N GLN A 243 4.01 -13.41 12.54
CA GLN A 243 5.07 -12.41 12.42
C GLN A 243 5.65 -12.42 11.00
N PRO A 244 6.20 -11.31 10.51
CA PRO A 244 6.93 -11.27 9.24
C PRO A 244 8.21 -12.11 9.36
N THR A 245 8.79 -12.53 8.24
CA THR A 245 10.07 -13.26 8.22
C THR A 245 11.19 -12.43 8.85
N ARG A 246 11.22 -11.13 8.53
CA ARG A 246 12.14 -10.15 9.13
C ARG A 246 11.46 -8.80 9.33
N THR A 247 12.00 -8.02 10.27
CA THR A 247 11.66 -6.61 10.48
C THR A 247 12.92 -5.76 10.33
N GLY A 248 12.80 -4.63 9.62
CA GLY A 248 13.88 -3.66 9.46
C GLY A 248 13.39 -2.23 9.69
N HIS A 249 14.31 -1.29 9.94
CA HIS A 249 13.96 0.12 10.14
C HIS A 249 13.79 0.88 8.82
N ASP A 250 14.46 0.45 7.77
CA ASP A 250 14.40 1.02 6.42
C ASP A 250 14.60 -0.06 5.35
N LEU A 251 14.58 0.34 4.07
CA LEU A 251 14.62 -0.59 2.97
C LEU A 251 15.95 -1.37 2.87
N ARG A 252 17.05 -0.87 3.45
CA ARG A 252 18.36 -1.55 3.41
C ARG A 252 18.34 -2.94 4.00
N ALA A 253 17.42 -3.21 4.94
CA ALA A 253 17.25 -4.53 5.54
C ALA A 253 16.88 -5.63 4.52
N VAL A 254 16.41 -5.28 3.31
CA VAL A 254 16.13 -6.27 2.25
C VAL A 254 17.41 -6.94 1.75
N LEU A 255 18.55 -6.25 1.82
CA LEU A 255 19.84 -6.77 1.36
C LEU A 255 20.31 -7.97 2.19
N ASP A 256 19.86 -8.09 3.43
CA ASP A 256 20.19 -9.22 4.34
C ASP A 256 19.56 -10.55 3.91
N PHE A 257 18.63 -10.54 2.98
CA PHE A 257 18.08 -11.76 2.37
C PHE A 257 19.00 -12.33 1.28
N PHE A 258 19.96 -11.53 0.79
CA PHE A 258 20.85 -11.84 -0.32
C PHE A 258 22.31 -11.59 0.09
N PRO A 259 22.89 -12.45 0.95
CA PRO A 259 24.26 -12.29 1.48
C PRO A 259 25.34 -12.42 0.41
#